data_13c78819a598c675c37f86cb3dda543e
#
_entry.id   13c78819a598c675c37f86cb3dda543e
#
_cell.length_a   1.000
_cell.length_b   1.000
_cell.length_c   1.000
_cell.angle_alpha   90.00
_cell.angle_beta   90.00
_cell.angle_gamma   90.00
#
_symmetry.space_group_name_H-M   'P 1'
#
loop_
_entity.id
_entity.type
_entity.pdbx_description
1 polymer ?
#
loop_
_entity_poly.entity_id
_entity_poly.type
_entity_poly.pdbx_seq_one_letter_code
_entity_poly.pdbx_strand_id
1 'polypeptide(L)'
;LTHRLKNPKNKPPMVAFYSALSGESGIESDRPLLQLPEADVATALHALRLQPGQFSVFAPGAEFGPAKRWPAAHFAAVARGLDGPVLLLGSGKEAALCEEIASAAPGRCTNLAGKTSLQQALAAISAARHVVSNDSGLMHVAAAFGVPQVAVFGSSSPLHTPPLNDRAHVLWLKNDADYQPALDCAPCFQRECPLGHTRCLNDVTPAQVLQF
;
A
#
# COMPACT_ATOMS: atom_id res chain seq x y z
N LEU A 1 13.00 -10.40 27.45
CA LEU A 1 13.27 -11.27 26.29
C LEU A 1 14.45 -12.17 26.62
N THR A 2 14.26 -13.47 26.55
CA THR A 2 15.30 -14.48 26.85
C THR A 2 16.27 -14.64 25.67
N HIS A 3 15.80 -14.44 24.45
CA HIS A 3 16.61 -14.48 23.22
C HIS A 3 16.41 -13.23 22.40
N ARG A 4 17.50 -12.66 21.86
CA ARG A 4 17.47 -11.50 20.96
C ARG A 4 18.02 -11.92 19.61
N LEU A 5 17.21 -11.79 18.57
CA LEU A 5 17.72 -11.84 17.21
C LEU A 5 18.24 -10.46 16.82
N LYS A 6 19.44 -10.41 16.23
CA LYS A 6 20.00 -9.15 15.71
C LYS A 6 19.27 -8.79 14.43
N ASN A 7 18.76 -7.55 14.37
CA ASN A 7 18.20 -7.03 13.12
C ASN A 7 19.30 -6.97 12.05
N PRO A 8 19.09 -7.57 10.87
CA PRO A 8 20.10 -7.60 9.82
C PRO A 8 20.44 -6.19 9.33
N LYS A 9 21.73 -5.88 9.22
CA LYS A 9 22.20 -4.55 8.79
C LYS A 9 21.93 -4.27 7.31
N ASN A 10 21.96 -5.31 6.47
CA ASN A 10 21.77 -5.25 5.01
C ASN A 10 20.31 -5.24 4.56
N LYS A 11 19.37 -5.13 5.49
CA LYS A 11 17.90 -5.04 5.23
C LYS A 11 17.41 -6.10 4.23
N PRO A 12 17.58 -7.39 4.50
CA PRO A 12 17.00 -8.45 3.68
C PRO A 12 15.47 -8.42 3.76
N PRO A 13 14.76 -9.27 2.99
CA PRO A 13 13.31 -9.42 3.12
C PRO A 13 12.91 -9.72 4.57
N MET A 14 11.98 -8.93 5.11
CA MET A 14 11.61 -9.01 6.54
C MET A 14 10.85 -10.28 6.91
N VAL A 15 10.23 -10.97 5.94
CA VAL A 15 9.48 -12.21 6.21
C VAL A 15 10.38 -13.26 6.82
N ALA A 16 11.56 -13.51 6.24
CA ALA A 16 12.53 -14.47 6.79
C ALA A 16 12.95 -14.10 8.21
N PHE A 17 13.12 -12.80 8.51
CA PHE A 17 13.44 -12.35 9.86
C PHE A 17 12.30 -12.62 10.85
N TYR A 18 11.04 -12.34 10.46
CA TYR A 18 9.89 -12.61 11.32
C TYR A 18 9.64 -14.11 11.51
N SER A 19 9.82 -14.93 10.47
CA SER A 19 9.71 -16.38 10.57
C SER A 19 10.78 -16.96 11.52
N ALA A 20 11.99 -16.43 11.50
CA ALA A 20 13.04 -16.84 12.43
C ALA A 20 12.71 -16.56 13.92
N LEU A 21 11.78 -15.62 14.20
CA LEU A 21 11.32 -15.37 15.57
C LEU A 21 10.49 -16.53 16.16
N SER A 22 9.86 -17.36 15.30
CA SER A 22 9.14 -18.56 15.73
C SER A 22 10.06 -19.74 16.07
N GLY A 23 11.36 -19.61 15.83
CA GLY A 23 12.36 -20.69 16.00
C GLY A 23 12.46 -21.62 14.79
N GLU A 24 11.67 -21.40 13.75
CA GLU A 24 11.76 -22.15 12.50
C GLU A 24 12.79 -21.48 11.58
N SER A 25 13.74 -22.26 11.08
CA SER A 25 14.73 -21.83 10.10
C SER A 25 14.34 -22.34 8.71
N GLY A 26 14.47 -21.51 7.68
CA GLY A 26 14.33 -21.95 6.28
C GLY A 26 13.01 -21.60 5.60
N ILE A 27 12.14 -20.82 6.22
CA ILE A 27 10.88 -20.35 5.59
C ILE A 27 11.19 -19.08 4.75
N GLU A 28 12.00 -19.23 3.72
CA GLU A 28 12.28 -18.12 2.79
C GLU A 28 11.13 -17.85 1.80
N SER A 29 10.20 -18.79 1.67
CA SER A 29 9.17 -18.77 0.62
C SER A 29 7.73 -18.59 1.11
N ASP A 30 7.51 -18.53 2.42
CA ASP A 30 6.14 -18.44 2.92
C ASP A 30 5.57 -17.03 2.72
N ARG A 31 4.53 -16.98 1.90
CA ARG A 31 3.74 -15.78 1.71
C ARG A 31 2.70 -15.70 2.82
N PRO A 32 2.59 -14.57 3.53
CA PRO A 32 1.48 -14.35 4.44
C PRO A 32 0.15 -14.50 3.70
N LEU A 33 -0.76 -15.31 4.24
CA LEU A 33 -2.10 -15.53 3.71
C LEU A 33 -3.13 -15.09 4.73
N LEU A 34 -4.13 -14.36 4.28
CA LEU A 34 -5.30 -13.98 5.05
C LEU A 34 -6.55 -14.54 4.39
N GLN A 35 -7.46 -15.00 5.24
CA GLN A 35 -8.79 -15.44 4.83
C GLN A 35 -9.81 -14.88 5.81
N LEU A 36 -10.96 -14.49 5.30
CA LEU A 36 -12.11 -14.08 6.10
C LEU A 36 -13.29 -15.00 5.77
N PRO A 37 -14.14 -15.32 6.76
CA PRO A 37 -15.39 -16.00 6.48
C PRO A 37 -16.23 -15.19 5.48
N GLU A 38 -16.81 -15.86 4.49
CA GLU A 38 -17.65 -15.21 3.47
C GLU A 38 -18.80 -14.41 4.06
N ALA A 39 -19.42 -14.92 5.13
CA ALA A 39 -20.49 -14.22 5.84
C ALA A 39 -20.04 -12.88 6.45
N ASP A 40 -18.82 -12.81 6.96
CA ASP A 40 -18.25 -11.58 7.52
C ASP A 40 -17.98 -10.56 6.42
N VAL A 41 -17.44 -11.03 5.29
CA VAL A 41 -17.22 -10.17 4.11
C VAL A 41 -18.55 -9.64 3.60
N ALA A 42 -19.55 -10.50 3.40
CA ALA A 42 -20.87 -10.10 2.93
C ALA A 42 -21.53 -9.07 3.86
N THR A 43 -21.45 -9.30 5.18
CA THR A 43 -22.00 -8.39 6.19
C THR A 43 -21.31 -7.01 6.13
N ALA A 44 -19.99 -6.98 6.05
CA ALA A 44 -19.22 -5.74 5.97
C ALA A 44 -19.52 -4.96 4.67
N LEU A 45 -19.56 -5.66 3.53
CA LEU A 45 -19.87 -5.03 2.24
C LEU A 45 -21.30 -4.50 2.18
N HIS A 46 -22.26 -5.24 2.75
CA HIS A 46 -23.65 -4.76 2.85
C HIS A 46 -23.74 -3.47 3.68
N ALA A 47 -23.06 -3.41 4.83
CA ALA A 47 -23.00 -2.21 5.67
C ALA A 47 -22.38 -1.01 4.95
N LEU A 48 -21.42 -1.24 4.06
CA LEU A 48 -20.74 -0.23 3.24
C LEU A 48 -21.46 0.04 1.91
N ARG A 49 -22.56 -0.69 1.59
CA ARG A 49 -23.31 -0.64 0.32
C ARG A 49 -22.43 -0.92 -0.90
N LEU A 50 -21.57 -1.93 -0.79
CA LEU A 50 -20.60 -2.31 -1.82
C LEU A 50 -20.94 -3.68 -2.42
N GLN A 51 -20.49 -3.88 -3.66
CA GLN A 51 -20.55 -5.17 -4.33
C GLN A 51 -19.11 -5.67 -4.58
N PRO A 52 -18.82 -6.96 -4.35
CA PRO A 52 -17.49 -7.52 -4.59
C PRO A 52 -17.00 -7.25 -6.01
N GLY A 53 -15.75 -6.86 -6.16
CA GLY A 53 -15.11 -6.62 -7.46
C GLY A 53 -15.58 -5.36 -8.20
N GLN A 54 -16.50 -4.57 -7.64
CA GLN A 54 -17.05 -3.38 -8.29
C GLN A 54 -16.43 -2.07 -7.83
N PHE A 55 -15.43 -2.12 -6.97
CA PHE A 55 -14.75 -0.94 -6.43
C PHE A 55 -13.25 -1.18 -6.29
N SER A 56 -12.51 -0.10 -6.23
CA SER A 56 -11.08 -0.10 -5.89
C SER A 56 -10.85 0.46 -4.49
N VAL A 57 -9.74 0.05 -3.86
CA VAL A 57 -9.32 0.57 -2.56
C VAL A 57 -8.01 1.31 -2.72
N PHE A 58 -7.94 2.54 -2.20
CA PHE A 58 -6.70 3.27 -2.07
C PHE A 58 -6.29 3.38 -0.61
N ALA A 59 -5.01 3.11 -0.33
CA ALA A 59 -4.37 3.27 0.97
C ALA A 59 -3.25 4.33 0.87
N PRO A 60 -3.63 5.64 0.86
CA PRO A 60 -2.68 6.72 0.61
C PRO A 60 -1.83 7.08 1.82
N GLY A 61 -2.15 6.54 2.99
CA GLY A 61 -1.42 6.76 4.22
C GLY A 61 -0.06 6.06 4.26
N ALA A 62 0.80 6.56 5.13
CA ALA A 62 2.02 5.89 5.56
C ALA A 62 2.39 6.38 6.96
N GLU A 63 2.28 5.50 7.96
CA GLU A 63 2.55 5.81 9.38
C GLU A 63 4.02 6.23 9.59
N PHE A 64 4.93 5.68 8.79
CA PHE A 64 6.36 6.00 8.91
C PHE A 64 6.65 7.49 8.68
N GLY A 65 6.00 8.14 7.70
CA GLY A 65 6.18 9.56 7.43
C GLY A 65 5.91 9.97 5.99
N PRO A 66 5.99 11.29 5.71
CA PRO A 66 5.66 11.86 4.40
C PRO A 66 6.57 11.37 3.26
N ALA A 67 7.81 10.95 3.55
CA ALA A 67 8.73 10.42 2.54
C ALA A 67 8.31 9.05 1.96
N LYS A 68 7.20 8.46 2.45
CA LYS A 68 6.54 7.28 1.88
C LYS A 68 5.17 7.59 1.26
N ARG A 69 4.74 8.84 1.22
CA ARG A 69 3.40 9.22 0.74
C ARG A 69 3.48 9.71 -0.70
N TRP A 70 2.90 8.95 -1.61
CA TRP A 70 2.68 9.40 -2.98
C TRP A 70 1.70 10.58 -2.98
N PRO A 71 1.87 11.60 -3.84
CA PRO A 71 1.07 12.82 -3.78
C PRO A 71 -0.44 12.58 -3.86
N ALA A 72 -1.22 13.29 -3.04
CA ALA A 72 -2.69 13.24 -3.04
C ALA A 72 -3.28 13.52 -4.43
N ALA A 73 -2.72 14.50 -5.14
CA ALA A 73 -3.14 14.84 -6.51
C ALA A 73 -2.98 13.68 -7.49
N HIS A 74 -1.95 12.83 -7.30
CA HIS A 74 -1.71 11.66 -8.13
C HIS A 74 -2.73 10.55 -7.84
N PHE A 75 -3.02 10.27 -6.56
CA PHE A 75 -4.12 9.37 -6.19
C PHE A 75 -5.45 9.83 -6.78
N ALA A 76 -5.76 11.13 -6.68
CA ALA A 76 -6.98 11.68 -7.27
C ALA A 76 -7.01 11.53 -8.79
N ALA A 77 -5.89 11.72 -9.48
CA ALA A 77 -5.80 11.53 -10.92
C ALA A 77 -6.06 10.07 -11.32
N VAL A 78 -5.50 9.10 -10.58
CA VAL A 78 -5.78 7.67 -10.79
C VAL A 78 -7.26 7.38 -10.53
N ALA A 79 -7.84 7.89 -9.45
CA ALA A 79 -9.27 7.69 -9.14
C ALA A 79 -10.19 8.18 -10.25
N ARG A 80 -9.84 9.29 -10.93
CA ARG A 80 -10.59 9.78 -12.09
C ARG A 80 -10.44 8.90 -13.33
N GLY A 81 -9.30 8.21 -13.48
CA GLY A 81 -9.01 7.33 -14.61
C GLY A 81 -9.55 5.91 -14.48
N LEU A 82 -9.91 5.48 -13.26
CA LEU A 82 -10.47 4.15 -13.03
C LEU A 82 -11.99 4.10 -13.25
N ASP A 83 -12.49 2.93 -13.61
CA ASP A 83 -13.91 2.62 -13.59
C ASP A 83 -14.38 2.26 -12.18
N GLY A 84 -15.60 2.70 -11.81
CA GLY A 84 -16.22 2.40 -10.53
C GLY A 84 -15.77 3.30 -9.38
N PRO A 85 -16.33 3.09 -8.19
CA PRO A 85 -16.02 3.88 -7.00
C PRO A 85 -14.67 3.48 -6.40
N VAL A 86 -14.04 4.44 -5.73
CA VAL A 86 -12.78 4.27 -4.99
C VAL A 86 -13.02 4.52 -3.50
N LEU A 87 -12.61 3.58 -2.67
CA LEU A 87 -12.64 3.72 -1.22
C LEU A 87 -11.27 4.15 -0.73
N LEU A 88 -11.20 5.24 0.01
CA LEU A 88 -9.98 5.69 0.66
C LEU A 88 -9.94 5.14 2.08
N LEU A 89 -9.02 4.20 2.34
CA LEU A 89 -8.85 3.57 3.65
C LEU A 89 -7.62 4.11 4.37
N GLY A 90 -7.73 4.19 5.68
CA GLY A 90 -6.67 4.64 6.57
C GLY A 90 -7.18 4.80 7.99
N SER A 91 -6.28 5.14 8.90
CA SER A 91 -6.62 5.53 10.27
C SER A 91 -7.24 6.93 10.30
N GLY A 92 -7.77 7.34 11.45
CA GLY A 92 -8.26 8.72 11.63
C GLY A 92 -7.19 9.81 11.40
N LYS A 93 -5.90 9.47 11.57
CA LYS A 93 -4.78 10.40 11.29
C LYS A 93 -4.66 10.75 9.81
N GLU A 94 -5.19 9.90 8.93
CA GLU A 94 -5.11 10.04 7.48
C GLU A 94 -6.40 10.63 6.89
N ALA A 95 -7.40 10.94 7.73
CA ALA A 95 -8.69 11.44 7.28
C ALA A 95 -8.58 12.73 6.46
N ALA A 96 -7.69 13.66 6.84
CA ALA A 96 -7.45 14.90 6.11
C ALA A 96 -6.83 14.66 4.73
N LEU A 97 -5.83 13.76 4.63
CA LEU A 97 -5.24 13.35 3.35
C LEU A 97 -6.28 12.70 2.44
N CYS A 98 -7.10 11.80 2.98
CA CYS A 98 -8.16 11.15 2.21
C CYS A 98 -9.23 12.16 1.76
N GLU A 99 -9.52 13.18 2.57
CA GLU A 99 -10.45 14.24 2.18
C GLU A 99 -9.89 15.12 1.06
N GLU A 100 -8.61 15.43 1.08
CA GLU A 100 -7.94 16.13 -0.01
C GLU A 100 -8.06 15.35 -1.33
N ILE A 101 -7.83 14.03 -1.31
CA ILE A 101 -7.97 13.16 -2.48
C ILE A 101 -9.42 13.13 -2.97
N ALA A 102 -10.39 12.96 -2.04
CA ALA A 102 -11.80 12.90 -2.39
C ALA A 102 -12.31 14.21 -3.00
N SER A 103 -11.88 15.35 -2.44
CA SER A 103 -12.21 16.68 -2.97
C SER A 103 -11.61 16.92 -4.36
N ALA A 104 -10.44 16.39 -4.65
CA ALA A 104 -9.79 16.49 -5.95
C ALA A 104 -10.36 15.51 -7.00
N ALA A 105 -11.13 14.49 -6.57
CA ALA A 105 -11.81 13.53 -7.45
C ALA A 105 -13.30 13.40 -7.06
N PRO A 106 -14.10 14.46 -7.22
CA PRO A 106 -15.48 14.49 -6.76
C PRO A 106 -16.33 13.42 -7.44
N GLY A 107 -17.18 12.76 -6.64
CA GLY A 107 -18.05 11.68 -7.11
C GLY A 107 -17.35 10.35 -7.41
N ARG A 108 -16.01 10.27 -7.28
CA ARG A 108 -15.22 9.06 -7.51
C ARG A 108 -14.77 8.41 -6.21
N CYS A 109 -14.43 9.19 -5.20
CA CYS A 109 -13.84 8.72 -3.96
C CYS A 109 -14.81 8.82 -2.78
N THR A 110 -14.80 7.79 -1.92
CA THR A 110 -15.45 7.82 -0.62
C THR A 110 -14.38 7.76 0.47
N ASN A 111 -14.30 8.80 1.30
CA ASN A 111 -13.36 8.85 2.42
C ASN A 111 -13.89 8.02 3.60
N LEU A 112 -13.28 6.87 3.84
CA LEU A 112 -13.56 5.96 4.94
C LEU A 112 -12.45 5.93 6.00
N ALA A 113 -11.45 6.78 5.91
CA ALA A 113 -10.36 6.85 6.88
C ALA A 113 -10.89 7.18 8.28
N GLY A 114 -10.60 6.31 9.24
CA GLY A 114 -11.11 6.39 10.61
C GLY A 114 -12.61 6.08 10.79
N LYS A 115 -13.32 5.69 9.73
CA LYS A 115 -14.76 5.40 9.74
C LYS A 115 -15.09 3.91 9.61
N THR A 116 -14.09 3.06 9.49
CA THR A 116 -14.25 1.61 9.41
C THR A 116 -13.60 0.93 10.61
N SER A 117 -14.18 -0.16 11.08
CA SER A 117 -13.47 -1.11 11.93
C SER A 117 -12.36 -1.80 11.12
N LEU A 118 -11.40 -2.41 11.81
CA LEU A 118 -10.37 -3.21 11.14
C LEU A 118 -11.00 -4.33 10.29
N GLN A 119 -12.01 -5.03 10.82
CA GLN A 119 -12.69 -6.10 10.11
C GLN A 119 -13.37 -5.58 8.83
N GLN A 120 -14.03 -4.43 8.88
CA GLN A 120 -14.63 -3.80 7.69
C GLN A 120 -13.57 -3.40 6.65
N ALA A 121 -12.42 -2.86 7.10
CA ALA A 121 -11.33 -2.50 6.20
C ALA A 121 -10.72 -3.75 5.53
N LEU A 122 -10.50 -4.82 6.30
CA LEU A 122 -10.01 -6.11 5.78
C LEU A 122 -11.00 -6.70 4.76
N ALA A 123 -12.30 -6.69 5.06
CA ALA A 123 -13.34 -7.17 4.15
C ALA A 123 -13.41 -6.35 2.86
N ALA A 124 -13.31 -5.02 2.96
CA ALA A 124 -13.26 -4.15 1.79
C ALA A 124 -12.04 -4.43 0.92
N ILE A 125 -10.85 -4.61 1.52
CA ILE A 125 -9.64 -4.95 0.77
C ILE A 125 -9.78 -6.31 0.11
N SER A 126 -10.24 -7.35 0.83
CA SER A 126 -10.36 -8.72 0.28
C SER A 126 -11.29 -8.82 -0.92
N ALA A 127 -12.31 -7.95 -0.99
CA ALA A 127 -13.31 -7.93 -2.06
C ALA A 127 -13.08 -6.83 -3.12
N ALA A 128 -11.99 -6.07 -3.01
CA ALA A 128 -11.67 -5.02 -3.98
C ALA A 128 -11.26 -5.59 -5.33
N ARG A 129 -11.59 -4.86 -6.40
CA ARG A 129 -11.09 -5.14 -7.75
C ARG A 129 -9.59 -4.91 -7.85
N HIS A 130 -9.11 -3.78 -7.30
CA HIS A 130 -7.70 -3.40 -7.26
C HIS A 130 -7.40 -2.62 -5.98
N VAL A 131 -6.14 -2.66 -5.56
CA VAL A 131 -5.63 -1.81 -4.48
C VAL A 131 -4.51 -0.93 -5.02
N VAL A 132 -4.52 0.36 -4.70
CA VAL A 132 -3.39 1.28 -4.94
C VAL A 132 -2.90 1.79 -3.59
N SER A 133 -1.61 1.64 -3.32
CA SER A 133 -1.07 1.96 -2.00
C SER A 133 0.36 2.50 -2.05
N ASN A 134 0.76 3.12 -0.97
CA ASN A 134 2.17 3.29 -0.64
C ASN A 134 2.73 2.01 0.01
N ASP A 135 4.05 1.96 0.26
CA ASP A 135 4.66 0.98 1.18
C ASP A 135 4.08 1.17 2.59
N SER A 136 3.05 0.43 2.91
CA SER A 136 2.24 0.54 4.14
C SER A 136 1.68 -0.81 4.60
N GLY A 137 1.12 -0.85 5.81
CA GLY A 137 0.49 -2.06 6.35
C GLY A 137 -0.64 -2.59 5.46
N LEU A 138 -1.48 -1.72 4.88
CA LEU A 138 -2.59 -2.13 4.02
C LEU A 138 -2.13 -2.71 2.68
N MET A 139 -0.95 -2.32 2.18
CA MET A 139 -0.30 -2.98 1.05
C MET A 139 -0.05 -4.48 1.34
N HIS A 140 0.50 -4.78 2.52
CA HIS A 140 0.75 -6.17 2.92
C HIS A 140 -0.55 -6.96 3.15
N VAL A 141 -1.57 -6.31 3.66
CA VAL A 141 -2.92 -6.89 3.78
C VAL A 141 -3.49 -7.26 2.42
N ALA A 142 -3.41 -6.35 1.44
CA ALA A 142 -3.85 -6.62 0.07
C ALA A 142 -3.05 -7.78 -0.56
N ALA A 143 -1.73 -7.83 -0.31
CA ALA A 143 -0.88 -8.93 -0.75
C ALA A 143 -1.31 -10.26 -0.14
N ALA A 144 -1.59 -10.30 1.17
CA ALA A 144 -1.99 -11.50 1.89
C ALA A 144 -3.37 -12.05 1.47
N PHE A 145 -4.27 -11.19 0.99
CA PHE A 145 -5.52 -11.61 0.35
C PHE A 145 -5.35 -11.96 -1.14
N GLY A 146 -4.18 -11.78 -1.72
CA GLY A 146 -3.94 -12.03 -3.13
C GLY A 146 -4.68 -11.06 -4.08
N VAL A 147 -5.04 -9.86 -3.63
CA VAL A 147 -5.74 -8.87 -4.45
C VAL A 147 -4.76 -8.22 -5.43
N PRO A 148 -5.16 -7.96 -6.70
CA PRO A 148 -4.35 -7.18 -7.63
C PRO A 148 -4.03 -5.81 -7.03
N GLN A 149 -2.76 -5.40 -7.06
CA GLN A 149 -2.38 -4.14 -6.47
C GLN A 149 -1.22 -3.45 -7.18
N VAL A 150 -1.20 -2.14 -7.09
CA VAL A 150 -0.04 -1.31 -7.42
C VAL A 150 0.48 -0.67 -6.13
N ALA A 151 1.77 -0.86 -5.85
CA ALA A 151 2.43 -0.31 -4.68
C ALA A 151 3.52 0.69 -5.10
N VAL A 152 3.42 1.93 -4.62
CA VAL A 152 4.39 2.99 -4.91
C VAL A 152 5.41 3.06 -3.78
N PHE A 153 6.68 2.92 -4.14
CA PHE A 153 7.81 2.99 -3.22
C PHE A 153 8.64 4.25 -3.45
N GLY A 154 9.02 4.90 -2.37
CA GLY A 154 9.87 6.09 -2.40
C GLY A 154 11.13 5.92 -1.56
N SER A 155 11.10 6.39 -0.31
CA SER A 155 12.24 6.35 0.61
C SER A 155 12.61 4.96 1.13
N SER A 156 11.77 3.97 0.94
CA SER A 156 11.97 2.56 1.33
C SER A 156 12.32 1.68 0.14
N SER A 157 12.49 0.38 0.40
CA SER A 157 12.89 -0.59 -0.63
C SER A 157 11.93 -1.77 -0.69
N PRO A 158 11.40 -2.08 -1.88
CA PRO A 158 10.59 -3.28 -2.09
C PRO A 158 11.40 -4.57 -1.92
N LEU A 159 12.73 -4.50 -1.94
CA LEU A 159 13.59 -5.64 -1.62
C LEU A 159 13.57 -5.98 -0.12
N HIS A 160 13.22 -5.01 0.72
CA HIS A 160 13.13 -5.17 2.17
C HIS A 160 11.71 -5.52 2.64
N THR A 161 10.71 -4.84 2.10
CA THR A 161 9.29 -5.00 2.44
C THR A 161 8.43 -5.22 1.18
N PRO A 162 8.68 -6.31 0.42
CA PRO A 162 7.90 -6.56 -0.81
C PRO A 162 6.43 -6.86 -0.50
N PRO A 163 5.49 -6.45 -1.37
CA PRO A 163 4.15 -6.99 -1.38
C PRO A 163 4.20 -8.42 -1.95
N LEU A 164 4.17 -9.43 -1.08
CA LEU A 164 4.34 -10.84 -1.45
C LEU A 164 3.09 -11.41 -2.14
N ASN A 165 2.84 -10.99 -3.37
CA ASN A 165 1.70 -11.36 -4.19
C ASN A 165 2.10 -11.31 -5.67
N ASP A 166 1.81 -12.36 -6.46
CA ASP A 166 2.14 -12.43 -7.89
C ASP A 166 1.36 -11.41 -8.74
N ARG A 167 0.26 -10.85 -8.20
CA ARG A 167 -0.55 -9.81 -8.84
C ARG A 167 -0.21 -8.40 -8.32
N ALA A 168 0.94 -8.25 -7.65
CA ALA A 168 1.41 -6.95 -7.18
C ALA A 168 2.40 -6.34 -8.18
N HIS A 169 2.12 -5.12 -8.61
CA HIS A 169 3.04 -4.30 -9.37
C HIS A 169 3.68 -3.26 -8.46
N VAL A 170 5.01 -3.22 -8.50
CA VAL A 170 5.80 -2.27 -7.69
C VAL A 170 6.36 -1.19 -8.60
N LEU A 171 6.00 0.05 -8.32
CA LEU A 171 6.59 1.21 -8.96
C LEU A 171 7.65 1.80 -8.03
N TRP A 172 8.91 1.70 -8.45
CA TRP A 172 10.07 2.16 -7.70
C TRP A 172 11.14 2.71 -8.64
N LEU A 173 11.19 4.01 -8.81
CA LEU A 173 12.06 4.70 -9.76
C LEU A 173 13.56 4.47 -9.55
N LYS A 174 13.99 4.03 -8.34
CA LYS A 174 15.39 3.67 -8.10
C LYS A 174 15.88 2.53 -9.01
N ASN A 175 15.00 1.61 -9.38
CA ASN A 175 15.31 0.48 -10.26
C ASN A 175 14.85 0.66 -11.71
N ASP A 176 14.30 1.82 -12.02
CA ASP A 176 13.90 2.15 -13.39
C ASP A 176 15.12 2.64 -14.16
N ALA A 177 15.59 1.86 -15.13
CA ALA A 177 16.77 2.18 -15.93
C ALA A 177 16.56 3.40 -16.86
N ASP A 178 15.31 3.66 -17.22
CA ASP A 178 14.95 4.78 -18.11
C ASP A 178 14.74 6.09 -17.34
N TYR A 179 14.64 6.03 -16.00
CA TYR A 179 14.45 7.21 -15.18
C TYR A 179 15.75 7.99 -14.99
N GLN A 180 15.78 9.24 -15.45
CA GLN A 180 16.95 10.12 -15.35
C GLN A 180 16.60 11.50 -14.77
N PRO A 181 17.54 12.13 -14.04
CA PRO A 181 18.78 11.55 -13.49
C PRO A 181 18.47 10.53 -12.40
N ALA A 182 19.33 9.53 -12.27
CA ALA A 182 19.17 8.43 -11.31
C ALA A 182 18.94 8.93 -9.87
N LEU A 183 18.24 8.14 -9.07
CA LEU A 183 17.96 8.44 -7.66
C LEU A 183 19.02 7.82 -6.74
N ASP A 184 20.19 8.46 -6.64
CA ASP A 184 21.27 7.96 -5.77
C ASP A 184 20.91 8.02 -4.29
N CYS A 185 19.98 8.92 -3.92
CA CYS A 185 19.50 9.07 -2.55
C CYS A 185 18.51 7.98 -2.10
N ALA A 186 17.95 7.19 -3.02
CA ALA A 186 16.98 6.13 -2.70
C ALA A 186 17.66 4.75 -2.67
N PRO A 187 17.25 3.86 -1.77
CA PRO A 187 16.35 4.07 -0.63
C PRO A 187 17.07 4.76 0.54
N CYS A 188 16.58 5.89 1.01
CA CYS A 188 17.20 6.62 2.12
C CYS A 188 16.67 6.18 3.49
N PHE A 189 15.51 5.52 3.56
CA PHE A 189 14.83 5.10 4.80
C PHE A 189 14.59 6.25 5.80
N GLN A 190 14.45 7.47 5.31
CA GLN A 190 14.14 8.64 6.13
C GLN A 190 12.63 8.86 6.22
N ARG A 191 12.19 9.44 7.34
CA ARG A 191 10.78 9.80 7.55
C ARG A 191 10.34 10.99 6.70
N GLU A 192 11.28 11.91 6.49
CA GLU A 192 11.14 13.11 5.66
C GLU A 192 12.26 13.11 4.62
N CYS A 193 12.01 13.73 3.48
CA CYS A 193 13.03 13.81 2.44
C CYS A 193 14.15 14.77 2.86
N PRO A 194 15.38 14.30 3.09
CA PRO A 194 16.48 15.16 3.52
C PRO A 194 16.91 16.17 2.46
N LEU A 195 16.56 15.92 1.19
CA LEU A 195 16.85 16.79 0.05
C LEU A 195 15.64 17.65 -0.36
N GLY A 196 14.49 17.50 0.30
CA GLY A 196 13.28 18.27 0.08
C GLY A 196 12.53 18.01 -1.24
N HIS A 197 13.13 17.32 -2.21
CA HIS A 197 12.57 17.21 -3.56
C HIS A 197 11.52 16.10 -3.71
N THR A 198 11.53 15.06 -2.89
CA THR A 198 10.65 13.86 -2.94
C THR A 198 10.43 13.25 -4.33
N ARG A 199 11.39 13.41 -5.27
CA ARG A 199 11.29 12.94 -6.65
C ARG A 199 10.96 11.45 -6.76
N CYS A 200 11.49 10.62 -5.84
CA CYS A 200 11.23 9.20 -5.79
C CYS A 200 9.72 8.83 -5.70
N LEU A 201 8.87 9.80 -5.35
CA LEU A 201 7.42 9.69 -5.29
C LEU A 201 6.75 10.61 -6.30
N ASN A 202 7.15 11.88 -6.34
CA ASN A 202 6.52 12.89 -7.19
C ASN A 202 6.60 12.53 -8.68
N ASP A 203 7.68 11.89 -9.11
CA ASP A 203 7.92 11.57 -10.50
C ASP A 203 7.34 10.20 -10.92
N VAL A 204 6.79 9.40 -9.99
CA VAL A 204 5.91 8.28 -10.33
C VAL A 204 4.59 8.86 -10.79
N THR A 205 4.27 8.70 -12.05
CA THR A 205 3.10 9.32 -12.67
C THR A 205 1.81 8.50 -12.48
N PRO A 206 0.63 9.16 -12.43
CA PRO A 206 -0.66 8.45 -12.46
C PRO A 206 -0.82 7.53 -13.67
N ALA A 207 -0.26 7.90 -14.82
CA ALA A 207 -0.31 7.10 -16.03
C ALA A 207 0.39 5.75 -15.86
N GLN A 208 1.53 5.71 -15.15
CA GLN A 208 2.22 4.44 -14.85
C GLN A 208 1.36 3.52 -13.98
N VAL A 209 0.60 4.07 -13.03
CA VAL A 209 -0.32 3.29 -12.18
C VAL A 209 -1.51 2.75 -12.97
N LEU A 210 -2.02 3.52 -13.93
CA LEU A 210 -3.19 3.15 -14.75
C LEU A 210 -2.87 2.12 -15.86
N GLN A 211 -1.61 1.76 -16.07
CA GLN A 211 -1.21 0.71 -17.01
C GLN A 211 -1.48 -0.71 -16.50
N PHE A 212 -1.73 -0.85 -15.25
CA PHE A 212 -1.95 -2.13 -14.55
C PHE A 212 -3.38 -2.23 -14.02
#